data_bcbe006d38705760f6e0e2c8612797b2
#
_entry.id   bcbe006d38705760f6e0e2c8612797b2
#
_cell.length_a   1.000
_cell.length_b   1.000
_cell.length_c   1.000
_cell.angle_alpha   90.00
_cell.angle_beta   90.00
_cell.angle_gamma   90.00
#
_symmetry.space_group_name_H-M   'P 1'
#
loop_
_entity.id
_entity.type
_entity.pdbx_description
1 polymer ?
#
loop_
_entity_poly.entity_id
_entity_poly.type
_entity_poly.pdbx_seq_one_letter_code
_entity_poly.pdbx_strand_id
1 'polypeptide(L)'
;MLKEMYEQPKAILDTFSPRIKGNDIVIEELGMSDEEIKAIRKIMIVACGSAYHAGVTAKYVMEGMARIPVETDLASEFRYRDPIMEDGTLVVIISQSGETADSLAALREAKQRGAKVLGIVNVVGSSIAREADNVMYTWAGPEIAVATTKAYSSQLIALYLLAMNLHCERENHRFGNAGIY
;
A
#
# COMPACT_ATOMS: atom_id res chain seq x y z
N MET A 1 13.00 18.68 -7.67
CA MET A 1 12.37 17.97 -8.80
C MET A 1 13.39 17.24 -9.69
N LEU A 2 14.28 17.92 -10.49
CA LEU A 2 15.21 17.22 -11.38
C LEU A 2 16.07 16.18 -10.65
N LYS A 3 16.67 16.53 -9.51
CA LYS A 3 17.41 15.61 -8.64
C LYS A 3 16.54 14.40 -8.25
N GLU A 4 15.32 14.63 -7.82
CA GLU A 4 14.38 13.59 -7.38
C GLU A 4 13.97 12.66 -8.52
N MET A 5 13.89 13.17 -9.76
CA MET A 5 13.68 12.34 -10.96
C MET A 5 14.82 11.34 -11.17
N TYR A 6 16.08 11.78 -10.99
CA TYR A 6 17.24 10.90 -11.09
C TYR A 6 17.41 9.96 -9.89
N GLU A 7 16.78 10.26 -8.76
CA GLU A 7 16.79 9.40 -7.57
C GLU A 7 15.79 8.23 -7.66
N GLN A 8 14.88 8.21 -8.66
CA GLN A 8 13.86 7.16 -8.78
C GLN A 8 14.43 5.73 -8.77
N PRO A 9 15.50 5.40 -9.54
CA PRO A 9 16.05 4.05 -9.50
C PRO A 9 16.50 3.62 -8.11
N LYS A 10 17.14 4.54 -7.36
CA LYS A 10 17.54 4.27 -5.99
C LYS A 10 16.35 4.10 -5.06
N ALA A 11 15.35 4.99 -5.14
CA ALA A 11 14.15 4.94 -4.32
C ALA A 11 13.37 3.63 -4.55
N ILE A 12 13.29 3.16 -5.79
CA ILE A 12 12.70 1.86 -6.14
C ILE A 12 13.48 0.72 -5.48
N LEU A 13 14.81 0.71 -5.59
CA LEU A 13 15.65 -0.31 -4.96
C LEU A 13 15.52 -0.28 -3.42
N ASP A 14 15.52 0.88 -2.81
CA ASP A 14 15.38 1.03 -1.36
C ASP A 14 14.00 0.54 -0.86
N THR A 15 12.95 0.71 -1.69
CA THR A 15 11.61 0.18 -1.40
C THR A 15 11.54 -1.34 -1.57
N PHE A 16 12.19 -1.86 -2.59
CA PHE A 16 12.08 -3.25 -3.04
C PHE A 16 13.00 -4.18 -2.25
N SER A 17 14.30 -3.83 -2.15
CA SER A 17 15.35 -4.75 -1.68
C SER A 17 15.14 -5.31 -0.28
N PRO A 18 14.64 -4.54 0.72
CA PRO A 18 14.44 -5.07 2.07
C PRO A 18 13.41 -6.20 2.15
N ARG A 19 12.54 -6.30 1.13
CA ARG A 19 11.40 -7.23 1.07
C ARG A 19 11.65 -8.45 0.21
N ILE A 20 12.87 -8.57 -0.35
CA ILE A 20 13.29 -9.75 -1.13
C ILE A 20 14.21 -10.59 -0.26
N LYS A 21 13.81 -11.81 0.01
CA LYS A 21 14.61 -12.80 0.74
C LYS A 21 14.84 -14.04 -0.13
N GLY A 22 16.00 -14.08 -0.78
CA GLY A 22 16.27 -15.09 -1.80
C GLY A 22 15.35 -14.91 -3.00
N ASN A 23 14.50 -15.89 -3.25
CA ASN A 23 13.49 -15.86 -4.33
C ASN A 23 12.07 -15.52 -3.82
N ASP A 24 11.93 -15.19 -2.54
CA ASP A 24 10.63 -14.93 -1.94
C ASP A 24 10.42 -13.43 -1.64
N ILE A 25 9.18 -13.00 -1.69
CA ILE A 25 8.77 -11.66 -1.24
C ILE A 25 8.20 -11.80 0.17
N VAL A 26 8.84 -11.15 1.13
CA VAL A 26 8.45 -11.20 2.53
C VAL A 26 8.23 -9.77 3.03
N ILE A 27 7.01 -9.45 3.39
CA ILE A 27 6.62 -8.14 3.94
C ILE A 27 6.31 -8.30 5.42
N GLU A 28 7.36 -8.32 6.25
CA GLU A 28 7.21 -8.49 7.71
C GLU A 28 6.38 -7.36 8.33
N GLU A 29 6.42 -6.18 7.70
CA GLU A 29 5.67 -5.00 8.13
C GLU A 29 4.15 -5.16 8.04
N LEU A 30 3.63 -6.14 7.29
CA LEU A 30 2.19 -6.43 7.29
C LEU A 30 1.69 -6.86 8.66
N GLY A 31 2.53 -7.54 9.46
CA GLY A 31 2.19 -7.97 10.81
C GLY A 31 0.89 -8.77 10.90
N MET A 32 0.52 -9.43 9.80
CA MET A 32 -0.67 -10.27 9.68
C MET A 32 -0.25 -11.74 9.61
N SER A 33 -1.03 -12.61 10.25
CA SER A 33 -0.84 -14.04 10.07
C SER A 33 -1.34 -14.51 8.70
N ASP A 34 -0.91 -15.70 8.29
CA ASP A 34 -1.37 -16.32 7.02
C ASP A 34 -2.90 -16.46 6.99
N GLU A 35 -3.52 -16.77 8.15
CA GLU A 35 -4.97 -16.88 8.29
C GLU A 35 -5.64 -15.51 8.08
N GLU A 36 -5.07 -14.45 8.64
CA GLU A 36 -5.58 -13.09 8.44
C GLU A 36 -5.45 -12.65 6.98
N ILE A 37 -4.33 -12.97 6.33
CA ILE A 37 -4.13 -12.68 4.90
C ILE A 37 -5.12 -13.45 4.03
N LYS A 38 -5.34 -14.73 4.32
CA LYS A 38 -6.33 -15.57 3.60
C LYS A 38 -7.77 -15.12 3.84
N ALA A 39 -8.03 -14.48 4.97
CA ALA A 39 -9.35 -13.94 5.30
C ALA A 39 -9.68 -12.62 4.58
N ILE A 40 -8.71 -11.97 3.93
CA ILE A 40 -8.96 -10.74 3.17
C ILE A 40 -9.87 -11.07 1.97
N ARG A 41 -11.03 -10.41 1.91
CA ARG A 41 -12.03 -10.59 0.84
C ARG A 41 -12.12 -9.39 -0.09
N LYS A 42 -11.69 -8.22 0.38
CA LYS A 42 -11.75 -6.95 -0.34
C LYS A 42 -10.60 -6.06 0.09
N ILE A 43 -10.08 -5.28 -0.84
CA ILE A 43 -9.10 -4.25 -0.56
C ILE A 43 -9.68 -2.90 -0.98
N MET A 44 -9.58 -1.91 -0.12
CA MET A 44 -9.92 -0.52 -0.44
C MET A 44 -8.67 0.34 -0.34
N ILE A 45 -8.24 0.91 -1.46
CA ILE A 45 -7.09 1.82 -1.50
C ILE A 45 -7.61 3.24 -1.44
N VAL A 46 -7.23 3.97 -0.40
CA VAL A 46 -7.73 5.31 -0.13
C VAL A 46 -6.57 6.31 -0.05
N ALA A 47 -6.60 7.35 -0.85
CA ALA A 47 -5.52 8.33 -0.92
C ALA A 47 -5.99 9.66 -1.54
N CYS A 48 -5.08 10.65 -1.58
CA CYS A 48 -5.27 11.94 -2.23
C CYS A 48 -4.25 12.14 -3.36
N GLY A 49 -4.62 12.94 -4.36
CA GLY A 49 -3.70 13.39 -5.40
C GLY A 49 -3.01 12.27 -6.17
N SER A 50 -1.70 12.37 -6.38
CA SER A 50 -0.94 11.37 -7.13
C SER A 50 -0.92 9.99 -6.46
N ALA A 51 -0.98 9.93 -5.14
CA ALA A 51 -1.06 8.68 -4.40
C ALA A 51 -2.36 7.90 -4.71
N TYR A 52 -3.48 8.61 -4.93
CA TYR A 52 -4.71 7.99 -5.42
C TYR A 52 -4.51 7.33 -6.79
N HIS A 53 -3.81 8.01 -7.72
CA HIS A 53 -3.52 7.45 -9.05
C HIS A 53 -2.56 6.25 -8.98
N ALA A 54 -1.65 6.19 -7.99
CA ALA A 54 -0.87 4.99 -7.75
C ALA A 54 -1.77 3.81 -7.37
N GLY A 55 -2.77 4.05 -6.52
CA GLY A 55 -3.80 3.06 -6.17
C GLY A 55 -4.62 2.60 -7.38
N VAL A 56 -5.07 3.55 -8.22
CA VAL A 56 -5.84 3.24 -9.45
C VAL A 56 -5.03 2.36 -10.39
N THR A 57 -3.74 2.65 -10.56
CA THR A 57 -2.85 1.84 -11.42
C THR A 57 -2.62 0.45 -10.83
N ALA A 58 -2.34 0.37 -9.53
CA ALA A 58 -2.05 -0.88 -8.85
C ALA A 58 -3.28 -1.80 -8.73
N LYS A 59 -4.49 -1.26 -8.71
CA LYS A 59 -5.74 -2.02 -8.64
C LYS A 59 -5.75 -3.19 -9.61
N TYR A 60 -5.46 -2.93 -10.89
CA TYR A 60 -5.51 -3.95 -11.94
C TYR A 60 -4.49 -5.07 -11.72
N VAL A 61 -3.29 -4.72 -11.24
CA VAL A 61 -2.24 -5.69 -10.91
C VAL A 61 -2.66 -6.52 -9.69
N MET A 62 -3.19 -5.89 -8.65
CA MET A 62 -3.63 -6.56 -7.43
C MET A 62 -4.80 -7.51 -7.71
N GLU A 63 -5.81 -7.08 -8.45
CA GLU A 63 -6.94 -7.94 -8.85
C GLU A 63 -6.47 -9.11 -9.73
N GLY A 64 -5.54 -8.85 -10.65
CA GLY A 64 -4.98 -9.88 -11.53
C GLY A 64 -4.19 -10.94 -10.77
N MET A 65 -3.39 -10.53 -9.81
CA MET A 65 -2.48 -11.43 -9.06
C MET A 65 -3.16 -12.04 -7.83
N ALA A 66 -3.65 -11.22 -6.92
CA ALA A 66 -4.18 -11.69 -5.64
C ALA A 66 -5.62 -12.24 -5.73
N ARG A 67 -6.32 -11.99 -6.85
CA ARG A 67 -7.72 -12.40 -7.08
C ARG A 67 -8.67 -11.93 -5.99
N ILE A 68 -8.40 -10.73 -5.47
CA ILE A 68 -9.21 -10.02 -4.47
C ILE A 68 -9.78 -8.78 -5.13
N PRO A 69 -11.10 -8.49 -5.01
CA PRO A 69 -11.67 -7.23 -5.48
C PRO A 69 -10.97 -6.02 -4.85
N VAL A 70 -10.59 -5.04 -5.67
CA VAL A 70 -9.92 -3.82 -5.22
C VAL A 70 -10.75 -2.61 -5.62
N GLU A 71 -11.12 -1.79 -4.65
CA GLU A 71 -11.70 -0.47 -4.87
C GLU A 71 -10.68 0.62 -4.60
N THR A 72 -10.80 1.72 -5.31
CA THR A 72 -9.98 2.92 -5.07
C THR A 72 -10.88 4.10 -4.79
N ASP A 73 -10.55 4.89 -3.78
CA ASP A 73 -11.36 6.03 -3.37
C ASP A 73 -10.50 7.25 -3.04
N LEU A 74 -11.03 8.42 -3.28
CA LEU A 74 -10.43 9.67 -2.81
C LEU A 74 -10.66 9.81 -1.30
N ALA A 75 -9.62 10.10 -0.54
CA ALA A 75 -9.73 10.20 0.91
C ALA A 75 -10.69 11.33 1.35
N SER A 76 -10.78 12.41 0.56
CA SER A 76 -11.75 13.48 0.79
C SER A 76 -13.19 12.99 0.67
N GLU A 77 -13.48 12.09 -0.27
CA GLU A 77 -14.82 11.56 -0.48
C GLU A 77 -15.13 10.43 0.52
N PHE A 78 -14.16 9.54 0.73
CA PHE A 78 -14.27 8.39 1.62
C PHE A 78 -14.77 8.77 3.02
N ARG A 79 -14.24 9.86 3.58
CA ARG A 79 -14.59 10.31 4.93
C ARG A 79 -16.04 10.80 5.08
N TYR A 80 -16.71 11.16 3.97
CA TYR A 80 -18.05 11.75 3.99
C TYR A 80 -19.14 10.87 3.39
N ARG A 81 -18.76 9.87 2.55
CA ARG A 81 -19.73 9.07 1.82
C ARG A 81 -20.32 7.89 2.59
N ASP A 82 -20.01 7.73 3.87
CA ASP A 82 -20.47 6.60 4.69
C ASP A 82 -20.14 5.23 4.06
N PRO A 83 -18.83 4.88 3.94
CA PRO A 83 -18.41 3.70 3.19
C PRO A 83 -18.90 2.40 3.85
N ILE A 84 -19.38 1.47 3.01
CA ILE A 84 -19.78 0.14 3.47
C ILE A 84 -18.51 -0.69 3.69
N MET A 85 -18.32 -1.15 4.93
CA MET A 85 -17.25 -2.06 5.31
C MET A 85 -17.81 -3.46 5.50
N GLU A 86 -17.24 -4.40 4.77
CA GLU A 86 -17.54 -5.82 4.89
C GLU A 86 -16.45 -6.52 5.70
N ASP A 87 -16.80 -7.62 6.36
CA ASP A 87 -15.83 -8.45 7.06
C ASP A 87 -14.74 -8.93 6.09
N GLY A 88 -13.47 -8.83 6.51
CA GLY A 88 -12.34 -9.16 5.67
C GLY A 88 -11.91 -8.02 4.72
N THR A 89 -12.39 -6.77 4.94
CA THR A 89 -11.90 -5.62 4.20
C THR A 89 -10.56 -5.14 4.78
N LEU A 90 -9.53 -5.08 3.93
CA LEU A 90 -8.27 -4.39 4.21
C LEU A 90 -8.31 -3.00 3.58
N VAL A 91 -8.15 -1.96 4.38
CA VAL A 91 -8.02 -0.58 3.90
C VAL A 91 -6.55 -0.21 3.81
N VAL A 92 -6.12 0.22 2.62
CA VAL A 92 -4.74 0.66 2.35
C VAL A 92 -4.75 2.17 2.19
N ILE A 93 -4.16 2.88 3.14
CA ILE A 93 -4.02 4.33 3.11
C ILE A 93 -2.65 4.70 2.54
N ILE A 94 -2.61 5.46 1.46
CA ILE A 94 -1.36 5.85 0.82
C ILE A 94 -1.13 7.36 0.99
N SER A 95 0.03 7.73 1.52
CA SER A 95 0.44 9.13 1.65
C SER A 95 1.97 9.24 1.67
N GLN A 96 2.54 10.12 0.84
CA GLN A 96 3.98 10.37 0.88
C GLN A 96 4.41 10.94 2.24
N SER A 97 3.75 11.99 2.72
CA SER A 97 4.10 12.64 4.00
C SER A 97 3.59 11.88 5.21
N GLY A 98 2.51 11.11 5.05
CA GLY A 98 1.77 10.51 6.16
C GLY A 98 1.04 11.52 7.06
N GLU A 99 0.89 12.77 6.60
CA GLU A 99 0.27 13.88 7.33
C GLU A 99 -0.94 14.50 6.57
N THR A 100 -1.36 13.89 5.46
CA THR A 100 -2.51 14.39 4.68
C THR A 100 -3.79 14.29 5.52
N ALA A 101 -4.42 15.43 5.82
CA ALA A 101 -5.56 15.50 6.73
C ALA A 101 -6.72 14.59 6.33
N ASP A 102 -7.10 14.57 5.04
CA ASP A 102 -8.17 13.71 4.55
C ASP A 102 -7.81 12.22 4.63
N SER A 103 -6.56 11.86 4.32
CA SER A 103 -6.10 10.47 4.44
C SER A 103 -6.08 9.99 5.89
N LEU A 104 -5.71 10.87 6.83
CA LEU A 104 -5.76 10.57 8.26
C LEU A 104 -7.21 10.43 8.76
N ALA A 105 -8.11 11.28 8.29
CA ALA A 105 -9.53 11.17 8.61
C ALA A 105 -10.15 9.88 8.04
N ALA A 106 -9.80 9.52 6.80
CA ALA A 106 -10.24 8.28 6.18
C ALA A 106 -9.72 7.03 6.91
N LEU A 107 -8.47 7.07 7.40
CA LEU A 107 -7.90 6.02 8.26
C LEU A 107 -8.74 5.82 9.52
N ARG A 108 -9.06 6.91 10.22
CA ARG A 108 -9.86 6.87 11.45
C ARG A 108 -11.26 6.36 11.18
N GLU A 109 -11.89 6.79 10.10
CA GLU A 109 -13.21 6.31 9.66
C GLU A 109 -13.19 4.81 9.40
N ALA A 110 -12.18 4.30 8.66
CA ALA A 110 -12.03 2.88 8.39
C ALA A 110 -11.88 2.06 9.67
N LYS A 111 -11.05 2.52 10.61
CA LYS A 111 -10.88 1.86 11.91
C LYS A 111 -12.15 1.87 12.78
N GLN A 112 -12.88 2.98 12.81
CA GLN A 112 -14.15 3.06 13.54
C GLN A 112 -15.19 2.06 13.01
N ARG A 113 -15.09 1.69 11.73
CA ARG A 113 -15.94 0.68 11.07
C ARG A 113 -15.39 -0.74 11.17
N GLY A 114 -14.32 -0.96 11.93
CA GLY A 114 -13.75 -2.27 12.18
C GLY A 114 -12.85 -2.82 11.07
N ALA A 115 -12.51 -2.03 10.05
CA ALA A 115 -11.56 -2.46 9.03
C ALA A 115 -10.13 -2.46 9.56
N LYS A 116 -9.31 -3.43 9.12
CA LYS A 116 -7.86 -3.41 9.35
C LYS A 116 -7.22 -2.42 8.38
N VAL A 117 -6.30 -1.60 8.88
CA VAL A 117 -5.69 -0.51 8.09
C VAL A 117 -4.19 -0.68 7.96
N LEU A 118 -3.73 -0.74 6.71
CA LEU A 118 -2.33 -0.68 6.31
C LEU A 118 -2.00 0.73 5.82
N GLY A 119 -1.03 1.40 6.44
CA GLY A 119 -0.47 2.65 5.93
C GLY A 119 0.71 2.39 4.98
N ILE A 120 0.71 2.96 3.78
CA ILE A 120 1.88 3.03 2.90
C ILE A 120 2.37 4.47 2.89
N VAL A 121 3.47 4.74 3.60
CA VAL A 121 3.98 6.09 3.82
C VAL A 121 5.50 6.17 3.62
N ASN A 122 6.02 7.38 3.41
CA ASN A 122 7.46 7.58 3.28
C ASN A 122 8.10 8.15 4.56
N VAL A 123 7.34 8.89 5.37
CA VAL A 123 7.88 9.56 6.56
C VAL A 123 7.66 8.70 7.80
N VAL A 124 8.77 8.28 8.40
CA VAL A 124 8.78 7.50 9.64
C VAL A 124 8.18 8.32 10.78
N GLY A 125 7.30 7.70 11.57
CA GLY A 125 6.67 8.34 12.72
C GLY A 125 5.62 9.41 12.37
N SER A 126 5.19 9.48 11.11
CA SER A 126 4.07 10.34 10.70
C SER A 126 2.76 9.94 11.38
N SER A 127 1.76 10.81 11.34
CA SER A 127 0.46 10.58 11.97
C SER A 127 -0.22 9.31 11.46
N ILE A 128 -0.21 9.09 10.13
CA ILE A 128 -0.73 7.84 9.54
C ILE A 128 0.08 6.63 10.05
N ALA A 129 1.41 6.75 10.11
CA ALA A 129 2.27 5.65 10.60
C ALA A 129 2.01 5.29 12.07
N ARG A 130 1.63 6.26 12.89
CA ARG A 130 1.30 6.01 14.30
C ARG A 130 -0.09 5.44 14.52
N GLU A 131 -1.04 5.75 13.65
CA GLU A 131 -2.45 5.41 13.83
C GLU A 131 -2.89 4.18 13.03
N ALA A 132 -2.19 3.80 11.95
CA ALA A 132 -2.46 2.57 11.20
C ALA A 132 -2.16 1.33 12.05
N ASP A 133 -2.82 0.22 11.75
CA ASP A 133 -2.55 -1.05 12.43
C ASP A 133 -1.20 -1.63 12.02
N ASN A 134 -0.85 -1.45 10.75
CA ASN A 134 0.44 -1.86 10.17
C ASN A 134 0.94 -0.79 9.21
N VAL A 135 2.25 -0.72 9.00
CA VAL A 135 2.88 0.33 8.19
C VAL A 135 3.95 -0.24 7.29
N MET A 136 3.85 0.09 6.02
CA MET A 136 4.85 -0.21 5.00
C MET A 136 5.52 1.09 4.53
N TYR A 137 6.82 1.24 4.80
CA TYR A 137 7.57 2.43 4.39
C TYR A 137 8.12 2.28 2.97
N THR A 138 8.02 3.36 2.18
CA THR A 138 8.54 3.37 0.79
C THR A 138 10.04 3.65 0.71
N TRP A 139 10.67 4.19 1.77
CA TRP A 139 12.09 4.50 1.83
C TRP A 139 12.62 5.38 0.67
N ALA A 140 11.73 6.19 0.07
CA ALA A 140 12.08 7.06 -1.06
C ALA A 140 12.99 8.23 -0.68
N GLY A 141 13.23 8.43 0.62
CA GLY A 141 13.94 9.60 1.14
C GLY A 141 13.11 10.88 1.00
N PRO A 142 13.66 12.04 1.38
CA PRO A 142 12.94 13.31 1.33
C PRO A 142 12.58 13.69 -0.11
N GLU A 143 11.31 14.02 -0.37
CA GLU A 143 10.83 14.61 -1.61
C GLU A 143 10.27 16.01 -1.30
N ILE A 144 10.86 17.03 -1.89
CA ILE A 144 10.54 18.44 -1.63
C ILE A 144 9.68 19.04 -2.75
N ALA A 145 9.82 18.52 -3.98
CA ALA A 145 9.03 19.00 -5.10
C ALA A 145 7.53 18.68 -4.88
N VAL A 146 6.68 19.67 -5.16
CA VAL A 146 5.22 19.48 -5.08
C VAL A 146 4.73 18.47 -6.12
N ALA A 147 5.28 18.55 -7.34
CA ALA A 147 5.05 17.53 -8.35
C ALA A 147 5.87 16.29 -8.00
N THR A 148 5.19 15.23 -7.59
CA THR A 148 5.81 13.98 -7.14
C THR A 148 6.48 13.23 -8.29
N THR A 149 7.57 12.56 -7.98
CA THR A 149 8.30 11.68 -8.91
C THR A 149 8.67 10.37 -8.23
N LYS A 150 9.72 10.34 -7.44
CA LYS A 150 10.23 9.14 -6.77
C LYS A 150 9.25 8.55 -5.75
N ALA A 151 8.48 9.39 -5.06
CA ALA A 151 7.49 8.89 -4.11
C ALA A 151 6.38 8.13 -4.82
N TYR A 152 5.90 8.62 -5.98
CA TYR A 152 4.91 7.91 -6.78
C TYR A 152 5.43 6.54 -7.26
N SER A 153 6.64 6.50 -7.82
CA SER A 153 7.26 5.25 -8.28
C SER A 153 7.42 4.25 -7.13
N SER A 154 7.85 4.73 -5.95
CA SER A 154 8.01 3.89 -4.75
C SER A 154 6.66 3.38 -4.22
N GLN A 155 5.60 4.18 -4.28
CA GLN A 155 4.24 3.76 -3.92
C GLN A 155 3.73 2.64 -4.85
N LEU A 156 3.97 2.75 -6.16
CA LEU A 156 3.64 1.68 -7.11
C LEU A 156 4.37 0.39 -6.79
N ILE A 157 5.68 0.46 -6.53
CA ILE A 157 6.48 -0.71 -6.14
C ILE A 157 5.98 -1.33 -4.85
N ALA A 158 5.66 -0.52 -3.83
CA ALA A 158 5.11 -1.02 -2.57
C ALA A 158 3.78 -1.77 -2.78
N LEU A 159 2.89 -1.23 -3.62
CA LEU A 159 1.62 -1.87 -3.95
C LEU A 159 1.80 -3.17 -4.77
N TYR A 160 2.76 -3.19 -5.70
CA TYR A 160 3.06 -4.40 -6.47
C TYR A 160 3.66 -5.50 -5.58
N LEU A 161 4.56 -5.15 -4.67
CA LEU A 161 5.08 -6.10 -3.67
C LEU A 161 3.96 -6.63 -2.78
N LEU A 162 3.04 -5.78 -2.34
CA LEU A 162 1.86 -6.21 -1.58
C LEU A 162 1.01 -7.19 -2.39
N ALA A 163 0.74 -6.90 -3.67
CA ALA A 163 -0.02 -7.78 -4.55
C ALA A 163 0.62 -9.16 -4.69
N MET A 164 1.95 -9.19 -4.89
CA MET A 164 2.73 -10.41 -5.03
C MET A 164 2.76 -11.20 -3.72
N ASN A 165 2.96 -10.54 -2.57
CA ASN A 165 2.94 -11.21 -1.27
C ASN A 165 1.56 -11.82 -0.98
N LEU A 166 0.47 -11.07 -1.19
CA LEU A 166 -0.89 -11.58 -1.00
C LEU A 166 -1.18 -12.79 -1.91
N HIS A 167 -0.70 -12.76 -3.15
CA HIS A 167 -0.81 -13.89 -4.07
C HIS A 167 -0.10 -15.14 -3.51
N CYS A 168 1.16 -15.00 -3.12
CA CYS A 168 1.97 -16.10 -2.60
C CYS A 168 1.36 -16.74 -1.35
N GLU A 169 0.94 -15.93 -0.40
CA GLU A 169 0.37 -16.42 0.87
C GLU A 169 -0.98 -17.13 0.67
N ARG A 170 -1.78 -16.66 -0.28
CA ARG A 170 -3.10 -17.26 -0.58
C ARG A 170 -2.99 -18.57 -1.33
N GLU A 171 -2.06 -18.69 -2.26
CA GLU A 171 -1.85 -19.87 -3.09
C GLU A 171 -0.94 -20.91 -2.43
N ASN A 172 -0.36 -20.62 -1.25
CA ASN A 172 0.70 -21.41 -0.62
C ASN A 172 1.90 -21.65 -1.54
N HIS A 173 2.17 -20.74 -2.47
CA HIS A 173 3.26 -20.80 -3.43
C HIS A 173 4.38 -19.83 -3.06
N ARG A 174 5.61 -20.34 -3.01
CA ARG A 174 6.80 -19.49 -3.04
C ARG A 174 7.14 -19.17 -4.50
N PHE A 175 7.54 -17.92 -4.77
CA PHE A 175 7.87 -17.48 -6.13
C PHE A 175 8.91 -18.36 -6.84
N GLY A 176 9.80 -19.02 -6.08
CA GLY A 176 10.81 -19.94 -6.63
C GLY A 176 10.25 -21.21 -7.29
N ASN A 177 8.96 -21.52 -7.10
CA ASN A 177 8.29 -22.70 -7.68
C ASN A 177 7.16 -22.35 -8.65
N ALA A 178 6.83 -21.09 -8.82
CA ALA A 178 5.84 -20.67 -9.80
C ALA A 178 6.51 -20.62 -11.17
N GLY A 179 6.24 -21.59 -12.01
CA GLY A 179 6.51 -21.49 -13.44
C GLY A 179 5.76 -20.25 -13.96
N ILE A 180 6.52 -19.20 -14.30
CA ILE A 180 5.96 -18.03 -14.97
C ILE A 180 5.57 -18.48 -16.37
N TYR A 181 4.27 -18.57 -16.63
CA TYR A 181 3.70 -18.71 -17.97
C TYR A 181 3.32 -17.34 -18.51
#